data_785a8b19bc38dba41f5d9c3aa1d21fab
#
_entry.id   785a8b19bc38dba41f5d9c3aa1d21fab
#
_cell.length_a   1.000
_cell.length_b   1.000
_cell.length_c   1.000
_cell.angle_alpha   90.00
_cell.angle_beta   90.00
_cell.angle_gamma   90.00
#
_symmetry.space_group_name_H-M   'P 1'
#
loop_
_entity.id
_entity.type
_entity.pdbx_description
1 polymer ?
#
loop_
_entity_poly.entity_id
_entity_poly.type
_entity_poly.pdbx_seq_one_letter_code
_entity_poly.pdbx_strand_id
1 'polypeptide(L)'
;MTEYIQLTEVWKVIGPIGDTPGMSEVIEVENSGQRAVVKRIKKIEGGNRDLLVTELGDCRNILPFDEVFDDDSDWLLRMPKAEMSLNQRLRAVGKFTEDDTLAVLRDVATTLHDMGSAIVHRDIKPQNILRYNDAWCLADFGIARYAEEATATLTYKMHGSEPWLPPERWRLERATIKSDVYSLGVVAFQLLTGQLPFSGPDLSEQHRNSAPPALDNVAPLLKSLVQSMLAKSPEARPNPSQILDRLNVAAKPVRSAAMSSLYQLAGEASERKAAADAAASAAQTKRDQRRMLAESALMMAPELFDPIVEALSAIPGMRVQTNSRAKEFSFESANLVIEAPIAVDANPAIPFDVVCTGRISVEMTGVRDRWAGRSHSIWYCDAQNEGEYYWYETAFHNLRANSRLEPYSRAASGRDTEMALQRVMHTEQVAVGFTALVGEAVDEFVERWIDRFAQAARDQLPRPMVLPEGTVQGTWRN
;
A
#
# COMPACT_ATOMS: atom_id res chain seq x y z
N MET A 1 -2.23 28.29 -41.74
CA MET A 1 -1.59 27.35 -42.71
C MET A 1 -2.19 26.01 -42.50
N THR A 2 -2.56 25.28 -43.54
CA THR A 2 -3.07 23.91 -43.45
C THR A 2 -1.87 22.99 -43.12
N GLU A 3 -1.93 22.29 -42.03
CA GLU A 3 -0.88 21.39 -41.58
C GLU A 3 -1.10 19.99 -42.19
N TYR A 4 -0.02 19.32 -42.54
CA TYR A 4 -0.03 17.98 -43.12
C TYR A 4 0.89 17.06 -42.35
N ILE A 5 0.52 15.78 -42.22
CA ILE A 5 1.37 14.72 -41.67
C ILE A 5 1.77 13.78 -42.81
N GLN A 6 3.06 13.53 -42.95
CA GLN A 6 3.62 12.56 -43.88
C GLN A 6 3.61 11.18 -43.24
N LEU A 7 2.83 10.30 -43.78
CA LEU A 7 2.90 8.84 -43.56
C LEU A 7 3.30 8.21 -44.90
N THR A 8 2.88 6.99 -45.19
CA THR A 8 3.04 6.43 -46.55
C THR A 8 2.37 7.35 -47.58
N GLU A 9 1.28 7.97 -47.19
CA GLU A 9 0.61 9.04 -47.93
C GLU A 9 0.56 10.35 -47.14
N VAL A 10 0.28 11.47 -47.83
CA VAL A 10 0.13 12.77 -47.15
C VAL A 10 -1.28 12.96 -46.65
N TRP A 11 -1.41 13.18 -45.35
CA TRP A 11 -2.67 13.39 -44.67
C TRP A 11 -2.81 14.84 -44.19
N LYS A 12 -3.97 15.45 -44.50
CA LYS A 12 -4.31 16.78 -44.03
C LYS A 12 -4.74 16.70 -42.56
N VAL A 13 -4.16 17.52 -41.70
CA VAL A 13 -4.56 17.66 -40.29
C VAL A 13 -5.91 18.41 -40.23
N ILE A 14 -6.87 17.80 -39.55
CA ILE A 14 -8.17 18.41 -39.26
C ILE A 14 -8.13 19.09 -37.89
N GLY A 15 -7.57 18.44 -36.88
CA GLY A 15 -7.39 19.00 -35.55
C GLY A 15 -7.15 17.91 -34.49
N PRO A 16 -6.82 18.32 -33.25
CA PRO A 16 -6.62 17.39 -32.15
C PRO A 16 -7.93 16.74 -31.70
N ILE A 17 -7.85 15.50 -31.25
CA ILE A 17 -8.96 14.79 -30.61
C ILE A 17 -8.62 14.58 -29.13
N GLY A 18 -9.47 15.12 -28.22
CA GLY A 18 -9.30 14.99 -26.76
C GLY A 18 -8.63 16.19 -26.11
N ASP A 19 -8.83 16.30 -24.78
CA ASP A 19 -8.45 17.48 -23.99
C ASP A 19 -7.16 17.25 -23.15
N THR A 20 -6.41 16.17 -23.37
CA THR A 20 -5.36 15.77 -22.41
C THR A 20 -3.98 16.01 -22.97
N PRO A 21 -3.20 16.97 -22.42
CA PRO A 21 -1.75 17.02 -22.61
C PRO A 21 -1.10 15.80 -21.94
N GLY A 22 -0.38 14.99 -22.69
CA GLY A 22 0.28 13.79 -22.17
C GLY A 22 1.41 13.31 -23.06
N MET A 23 1.86 12.07 -22.83
CA MET A 23 2.90 11.41 -23.65
C MET A 23 2.47 11.13 -25.10
N SER A 24 1.19 11.25 -25.41
CA SER A 24 0.66 11.03 -26.76
C SER A 24 -0.34 12.11 -27.16
N GLU A 25 -0.20 12.60 -28.37
CA GLU A 25 -1.15 13.51 -29.03
C GLU A 25 -1.98 12.70 -30.01
N VAL A 26 -3.29 12.92 -30.03
CA VAL A 26 -4.24 12.25 -30.94
C VAL A 26 -4.80 13.29 -31.89
N ILE A 27 -4.63 13.06 -33.20
CA ILE A 27 -4.94 14.04 -34.25
C ILE A 27 -5.88 13.41 -35.27
N GLU A 28 -6.97 14.10 -35.61
CA GLU A 28 -7.83 13.71 -36.73
C GLU A 28 -7.18 14.17 -38.03
N VAL A 29 -7.15 13.28 -39.01
CA VAL A 29 -6.54 13.51 -40.33
C VAL A 29 -7.50 13.07 -41.43
N GLU A 30 -7.35 13.66 -42.62
CA GLU A 30 -8.15 13.35 -43.81
C GLU A 30 -7.25 13.19 -45.04
N ASN A 31 -7.53 12.18 -45.84
CA ASN A 31 -6.95 11.99 -47.17
C ASN A 31 -8.05 11.51 -48.12
N SER A 32 -8.26 12.22 -49.23
CA SER A 32 -9.21 11.85 -50.30
C SER A 32 -10.62 11.53 -49.81
N GLY A 33 -11.11 12.27 -48.79
CA GLY A 33 -12.42 12.07 -48.17
C GLY A 33 -12.47 10.96 -47.13
N GLN A 34 -11.39 10.22 -46.91
CA GLN A 34 -11.26 9.24 -45.85
C GLN A 34 -10.74 9.91 -44.60
N ARG A 35 -11.42 9.69 -43.46
CA ARG A 35 -10.99 10.19 -42.14
C ARG A 35 -10.30 9.07 -41.35
N ALA A 36 -9.19 9.42 -40.72
CA ALA A 36 -8.44 8.58 -39.85
C ALA A 36 -7.97 9.34 -38.60
N VAL A 37 -7.36 8.65 -37.70
CA VAL A 37 -6.74 9.22 -36.49
C VAL A 37 -5.27 8.84 -36.48
N VAL A 38 -4.41 9.80 -36.24
CA VAL A 38 -2.98 9.57 -36.00
C VAL A 38 -2.69 9.84 -34.55
N LYS A 39 -2.12 8.85 -33.89
CA LYS A 39 -1.60 8.97 -32.52
C LYS A 39 -0.10 9.18 -32.59
N ARG A 40 0.37 10.30 -32.06
CA ARG A 40 1.78 10.66 -31.96
C ARG A 40 2.30 10.24 -30.59
N ILE A 41 3.33 9.44 -30.54
CA ILE A 41 3.95 8.91 -29.31
C ILE A 41 5.42 9.29 -29.31
N LYS A 42 5.87 10.04 -28.30
CA LYS A 42 7.27 10.44 -28.18
C LYS A 42 8.17 9.21 -28.02
N LYS A 43 9.26 9.20 -28.75
CA LYS A 43 10.30 8.17 -28.57
C LYS A 43 10.98 8.36 -27.24
N ILE A 44 11.13 7.25 -26.52
CA ILE A 44 11.81 7.20 -25.23
C ILE A 44 13.10 6.41 -25.42
N GLU A 45 14.17 6.81 -24.76
CA GLU A 45 15.46 6.10 -24.78
C GLU A 45 15.26 4.65 -24.31
N GLY A 46 15.69 3.68 -25.13
CA GLY A 46 15.44 2.26 -24.89
C GLY A 46 14.08 1.73 -25.38
N GLY A 47 13.17 2.59 -25.85
CA GLY A 47 11.89 2.18 -26.45
C GLY A 47 12.06 1.65 -27.88
N ASN A 48 11.44 0.51 -28.19
CA ASN A 48 11.46 -0.09 -29.51
C ASN A 48 10.07 -0.08 -30.14
N ARG A 49 9.99 0.06 -31.49
CA ARG A 49 8.76 -0.02 -32.29
C ARG A 49 7.96 -1.30 -31.97
N ASP A 50 8.65 -2.43 -31.79
CA ASP A 50 8.01 -3.72 -31.53
C ASP A 50 7.22 -3.75 -30.23
N LEU A 51 7.51 -2.84 -29.27
CA LEU A 51 6.75 -2.69 -28.06
C LEU A 51 5.39 -2.00 -28.27
N LEU A 52 5.27 -1.19 -29.32
CA LEU A 52 4.02 -0.52 -29.72
C LEU A 52 3.13 -1.43 -30.57
N VAL A 53 3.76 -2.31 -31.34
CA VAL A 53 3.10 -3.26 -32.23
C VAL A 53 2.93 -4.58 -31.48
N THR A 54 1.80 -4.75 -30.83
CA THR A 54 1.46 -6.04 -30.24
C THR A 54 0.75 -6.87 -31.31
N GLU A 55 1.32 -8.02 -31.66
CA GLU A 55 0.64 -8.98 -32.52
C GLU A 55 -0.55 -9.58 -31.74
N LEU A 56 -1.74 -9.03 -32.01
CA LEU A 56 -2.98 -9.42 -31.34
C LEU A 56 -3.69 -10.57 -32.08
N GLY A 57 -3.10 -11.03 -33.19
CA GLY A 57 -3.64 -12.14 -33.98
C GLY A 57 -5.10 -11.91 -34.38
N ASP A 58 -5.94 -12.94 -34.22
CA ASP A 58 -7.37 -12.89 -34.54
C ASP A 58 -8.23 -12.41 -33.34
N CYS A 59 -7.69 -11.60 -32.41
CA CYS A 59 -8.43 -11.08 -31.28
C CYS A 59 -9.58 -10.19 -31.75
N ARG A 60 -10.80 -10.48 -31.28
CA ARG A 60 -12.00 -9.72 -31.60
C ARG A 60 -12.08 -8.43 -30.78
N ASN A 61 -12.85 -7.47 -31.32
CA ASN A 61 -13.18 -6.20 -30.67
C ASN A 61 -11.93 -5.41 -30.22
N ILE A 62 -10.97 -5.30 -31.13
CA ILE A 62 -9.79 -4.46 -31.00
C ILE A 62 -9.92 -3.35 -32.03
N LEU A 63 -9.57 -2.12 -31.66
CA LEU A 63 -9.40 -1.05 -32.63
C LEU A 63 -8.11 -1.34 -33.41
N PRO A 64 -8.18 -1.63 -34.74
CA PRO A 64 -6.98 -1.91 -35.51
C PRO A 64 -6.13 -0.65 -35.63
N PHE A 65 -4.84 -0.82 -35.83
CA PHE A 65 -4.00 0.23 -36.41
C PHE A 65 -3.49 -0.26 -37.75
N ASP A 66 -3.52 0.66 -38.72
CA ASP A 66 -3.21 0.33 -40.11
C ASP A 66 -1.72 0.50 -40.41
N GLU A 67 -1.06 1.41 -39.71
CA GLU A 67 0.30 1.81 -40.04
C GLU A 67 1.02 2.40 -38.82
N VAL A 68 2.30 2.02 -38.66
CA VAL A 68 3.23 2.65 -37.71
C VAL A 68 4.36 3.28 -38.52
N PHE A 69 4.46 4.58 -38.44
CA PHE A 69 5.45 5.37 -39.13
C PHE A 69 6.48 5.95 -38.16
N ASP A 70 7.73 5.94 -38.56
CA ASP A 70 8.88 6.49 -37.83
C ASP A 70 9.09 7.94 -38.26
N ASP A 71 8.78 8.87 -37.40
CA ASP A 71 9.13 10.29 -37.53
C ASP A 71 10.26 10.59 -36.53
N ASP A 72 11.24 11.38 -36.90
CA ASP A 72 12.52 11.59 -36.19
C ASP A 72 12.45 11.53 -34.67
N SER A 73 11.47 12.23 -34.07
CA SER A 73 11.26 12.32 -32.62
C SER A 73 10.14 11.44 -32.07
N ASP A 74 9.24 10.97 -32.95
CA ASP A 74 7.98 10.36 -32.55
C ASP A 74 7.67 9.09 -33.36
N TRP A 75 6.81 8.24 -32.77
CA TRP A 75 6.09 7.20 -33.49
C TRP A 75 4.71 7.72 -33.88
N LEU A 76 4.31 7.56 -35.14
CA LEU A 76 2.98 7.91 -35.64
C LEU A 76 2.20 6.62 -35.92
N LEU A 77 1.10 6.41 -35.18
CA LEU A 77 0.21 5.27 -35.35
C LEU A 77 -1.08 5.72 -36.01
N ARG A 78 -1.35 5.25 -37.23
CA ARG A 78 -2.61 5.53 -37.92
C ARG A 78 -3.65 4.47 -37.60
N MET A 79 -4.83 4.91 -37.24
CA MET A 79 -5.98 4.09 -36.86
C MET A 79 -7.25 4.59 -37.59
N PRO A 80 -8.24 3.70 -37.83
CA PRO A 80 -9.55 4.17 -38.29
C PRO A 80 -10.18 5.10 -37.24
N LYS A 81 -10.96 6.07 -37.71
CA LYS A 81 -11.71 6.94 -36.82
C LYS A 81 -12.89 6.17 -36.23
N ALA A 82 -12.88 5.96 -34.91
CA ALA A 82 -13.99 5.41 -34.15
C ALA A 82 -15.15 6.42 -34.07
N GLU A 83 -16.36 5.93 -33.86
CA GLU A 83 -17.57 6.73 -33.75
C GLU A 83 -17.55 7.63 -32.52
N MET A 84 -17.20 7.02 -31.36
CA MET A 84 -17.07 7.69 -30.06
C MET A 84 -16.32 6.83 -29.04
N SER A 85 -15.86 7.43 -27.96
CA SER A 85 -15.39 6.67 -26.80
C SER A 85 -16.54 6.35 -25.84
N LEU A 86 -16.36 5.30 -25.04
CA LEU A 86 -17.29 4.95 -23.95
C LEU A 86 -17.41 6.10 -22.94
N ASN A 87 -16.33 6.86 -22.72
CA ASN A 87 -16.34 8.05 -21.88
C ASN A 87 -17.25 9.16 -22.44
N GLN A 88 -17.20 9.42 -23.76
CA GLN A 88 -18.10 10.39 -24.41
C GLN A 88 -19.55 9.95 -24.28
N ARG A 89 -19.83 8.67 -24.51
CA ARG A 89 -21.19 8.12 -24.34
C ARG A 89 -21.67 8.24 -22.90
N LEU A 90 -20.83 7.86 -21.93
CA LEU A 90 -21.16 7.95 -20.50
C LEU A 90 -21.45 9.40 -20.07
N ARG A 91 -20.64 10.36 -20.49
CA ARG A 91 -20.90 11.78 -20.22
C ARG A 91 -22.24 12.27 -20.81
N ALA A 92 -22.63 11.74 -21.98
CA ALA A 92 -23.86 12.13 -22.63
C ALA A 92 -25.13 11.56 -21.95
N VAL A 93 -25.05 10.33 -21.41
CA VAL A 93 -26.24 9.64 -20.83
C VAL A 93 -26.26 9.62 -19.31
N GLY A 94 -25.15 9.96 -18.65
CA GLY A 94 -24.96 9.94 -17.18
C GLY A 94 -24.72 8.54 -16.62
N LYS A 95 -25.54 7.58 -16.96
CA LYS A 95 -25.37 6.14 -16.62
C LYS A 95 -25.97 5.26 -17.71
N PHE A 96 -25.52 4.04 -17.77
CA PHE A 96 -25.99 3.03 -18.73
C PHE A 96 -27.13 2.19 -18.15
N THR A 97 -27.93 1.59 -19.04
CA THR A 97 -28.81 0.50 -18.67
C THR A 97 -28.01 -0.78 -18.40
N GLU A 98 -28.64 -1.77 -17.75
CA GLU A 98 -27.99 -3.07 -17.56
C GLU A 98 -27.65 -3.73 -18.89
N ASP A 99 -28.56 -3.69 -19.88
CA ASP A 99 -28.34 -4.27 -21.20
C ASP A 99 -27.18 -3.62 -21.96
N ASP A 100 -27.07 -2.29 -21.92
CA ASP A 100 -25.94 -1.58 -22.52
C ASP A 100 -24.62 -1.93 -21.81
N THR A 101 -24.66 -2.05 -20.47
CA THR A 101 -23.50 -2.46 -19.68
C THR A 101 -23.07 -3.90 -19.99
N LEU A 102 -24.04 -4.82 -20.12
CA LEU A 102 -23.79 -6.22 -20.52
C LEU A 102 -23.14 -6.28 -21.92
N ALA A 103 -23.55 -5.43 -22.86
CA ALA A 103 -22.94 -5.36 -24.19
C ALA A 103 -21.48 -4.93 -24.11
N VAL A 104 -21.16 -3.84 -23.39
CA VAL A 104 -19.76 -3.39 -23.16
C VAL A 104 -18.93 -4.48 -22.51
N LEU A 105 -19.43 -5.09 -21.44
CA LEU A 105 -18.72 -6.15 -20.72
C LEU A 105 -18.46 -7.36 -21.63
N ARG A 106 -19.43 -7.75 -22.46
CA ARG A 106 -19.26 -8.88 -23.38
C ARG A 106 -18.17 -8.59 -24.40
N ASP A 107 -18.21 -7.43 -25.03
CA ASP A 107 -17.25 -7.07 -26.08
C ASP A 107 -15.82 -7.03 -25.51
N VAL A 108 -15.59 -6.34 -24.40
CA VAL A 108 -14.28 -6.21 -23.78
C VAL A 108 -13.81 -7.54 -23.18
N ALA A 109 -14.69 -8.31 -22.50
CA ALA A 109 -14.31 -9.62 -21.97
C ALA A 109 -13.96 -10.62 -23.11
N THR A 110 -14.57 -10.48 -24.29
CA THR A 110 -14.21 -11.25 -25.47
C THR A 110 -12.78 -10.94 -25.90
N THR A 111 -12.41 -9.67 -25.98
CA THR A 111 -11.03 -9.25 -26.27
C THR A 111 -10.05 -9.84 -25.26
N LEU A 112 -10.34 -9.68 -23.94
CA LEU A 112 -9.48 -10.20 -22.88
C LEU A 112 -9.36 -11.75 -22.93
N HIS A 113 -10.42 -12.44 -23.34
CA HIS A 113 -10.39 -13.89 -23.53
C HIS A 113 -9.47 -14.28 -24.70
N ASP A 114 -9.60 -13.59 -25.82
CA ASP A 114 -8.82 -13.87 -27.02
C ASP A 114 -7.31 -13.54 -26.83
N MET A 115 -7.00 -12.52 -26.03
CA MET A 115 -5.61 -12.17 -25.64
C MET A 115 -4.94 -13.26 -24.78
N GLY A 116 -5.72 -14.06 -24.07
CA GLY A 116 -5.20 -15.07 -23.15
C GLY A 116 -4.41 -14.49 -21.98
N SER A 117 -3.37 -15.21 -21.55
CA SER A 117 -2.50 -14.77 -20.45
C SER A 117 -1.20 -14.08 -20.92
N ALA A 118 -0.93 -14.12 -22.22
CA ALA A 118 0.33 -13.61 -22.80
C ALA A 118 0.34 -12.08 -22.90
N ILE A 119 -0.83 -11.48 -23.10
CA ILE A 119 -0.99 -10.05 -23.33
C ILE A 119 -1.83 -9.43 -22.20
N VAL A 120 -1.36 -8.32 -21.67
CA VAL A 120 -2.03 -7.53 -20.63
C VAL A 120 -2.15 -6.10 -21.13
N HIS A 121 -3.37 -5.54 -21.09
CA HIS A 121 -3.64 -4.20 -21.61
C HIS A 121 -3.11 -3.09 -20.70
N ARG A 122 -3.30 -3.22 -19.37
CA ARG A 122 -2.77 -2.35 -18.29
C ARG A 122 -3.42 -0.96 -18.15
N ASP A 123 -4.25 -0.53 -19.09
CA ASP A 123 -4.91 0.79 -19.05
C ASP A 123 -6.37 0.72 -19.55
N ILE A 124 -7.16 -0.21 -19.01
CA ILE A 124 -8.59 -0.32 -19.30
C ILE A 124 -9.35 0.78 -18.56
N LYS A 125 -9.95 1.68 -19.35
CA LYS A 125 -10.76 2.81 -18.88
C LYS A 125 -11.74 3.23 -19.97
N PRO A 126 -12.80 4.02 -19.66
CA PRO A 126 -13.79 4.42 -20.66
C PRO A 126 -13.25 5.20 -21.86
N GLN A 127 -12.10 5.87 -21.71
CA GLN A 127 -11.46 6.60 -22.80
C GLN A 127 -10.83 5.66 -23.84
N ASN A 128 -10.39 4.48 -23.42
CA ASN A 128 -9.70 3.47 -24.25
C ASN A 128 -10.65 2.39 -24.77
N ILE A 129 -11.96 2.51 -24.53
CA ILE A 129 -13.00 1.64 -25.09
C ILE A 129 -13.77 2.47 -26.10
N LEU A 130 -13.65 2.11 -27.37
CA LEU A 130 -14.14 2.92 -28.50
C LEU A 130 -15.23 2.16 -29.29
N ARG A 131 -16.27 2.88 -29.75
CA ARG A 131 -17.30 2.30 -30.60
C ARG A 131 -16.79 2.26 -32.04
N TYR A 132 -16.67 1.06 -32.58
CA TYR A 132 -16.20 0.83 -33.94
C TYR A 132 -16.85 -0.42 -34.53
N ASN A 133 -17.42 -0.34 -35.73
CA ASN A 133 -18.12 -1.44 -36.40
C ASN A 133 -19.14 -2.16 -35.49
N ASP A 134 -20.03 -1.38 -34.88
CA ASP A 134 -21.09 -1.87 -34.00
C ASP A 134 -20.63 -2.65 -32.73
N ALA A 135 -19.33 -2.64 -32.41
CA ALA A 135 -18.78 -3.22 -31.20
C ALA A 135 -18.04 -2.19 -30.32
N TRP A 136 -17.89 -2.49 -29.04
CA TRP A 136 -17.02 -1.76 -28.14
C TRP A 136 -15.62 -2.35 -28.17
N CYS A 137 -14.70 -1.67 -28.85
CA CYS A 137 -13.35 -2.15 -29.11
C CYS A 137 -12.35 -1.57 -28.10
N LEU A 138 -11.42 -2.38 -27.63
CA LEU A 138 -10.26 -1.89 -26.89
C LEU A 138 -9.28 -1.20 -27.84
N ALA A 139 -8.73 -0.09 -27.39
CA ALA A 139 -7.70 0.70 -28.08
C ALA A 139 -6.51 0.93 -27.15
N ASP A 140 -5.39 1.40 -27.73
CA ASP A 140 -4.18 1.80 -26.99
C ASP A 140 -3.38 0.64 -26.37
N PHE A 141 -3.33 -0.48 -27.06
CA PHE A 141 -2.45 -1.60 -26.74
C PHE A 141 -0.96 -1.19 -26.85
N GLY A 142 -0.15 -1.71 -25.96
CA GLY A 142 1.31 -1.61 -26.05
C GLY A 142 1.92 -0.32 -25.49
N ILE A 143 1.18 0.79 -25.38
CA ILE A 143 1.74 2.09 -24.93
C ILE A 143 2.23 1.99 -23.48
N ALA A 144 1.47 1.35 -22.61
CA ALA A 144 1.88 1.13 -21.23
C ALA A 144 3.10 0.18 -21.14
N ARG A 145 3.16 -0.83 -22.02
CA ARG A 145 4.31 -1.73 -22.13
C ARG A 145 5.54 -0.99 -22.66
N TYR A 146 5.37 -0.17 -23.70
CA TYR A 146 6.44 0.67 -24.23
C TYR A 146 7.05 1.57 -23.15
N ALA A 147 6.21 2.24 -22.38
CA ALA A 147 6.65 3.12 -21.30
C ALA A 147 7.32 2.37 -20.15
N GLU A 148 6.83 1.20 -19.74
CA GLU A 148 7.40 0.40 -18.65
C GLU A 148 8.75 -0.22 -19.00
N GLU A 149 8.93 -0.72 -20.24
CA GLU A 149 10.16 -1.37 -20.67
C GLU A 149 11.26 -0.36 -21.07
N ALA A 150 10.86 0.81 -21.58
CA ALA A 150 11.78 1.88 -21.97
C ALA A 150 12.38 2.64 -20.77
N THR A 151 11.78 2.58 -19.58
CA THR A 151 12.21 3.37 -18.43
C THR A 151 12.33 2.51 -17.18
N ALA A 152 13.55 2.46 -16.62
CA ALA A 152 13.84 1.77 -15.36
C ALA A 152 13.37 2.56 -14.11
N THR A 153 12.73 3.73 -14.27
CA THR A 153 12.36 4.61 -13.15
C THR A 153 11.02 4.24 -12.54
N LEU A 154 10.94 4.30 -11.21
CA LEU A 154 9.74 4.02 -10.39
C LEU A 154 8.49 4.79 -10.85
N THR A 155 8.65 6.01 -11.36
CA THR A 155 7.57 6.86 -11.83
C THR A 155 6.77 6.23 -12.98
N TYR A 156 7.42 5.47 -13.85
CA TYR A 156 6.75 4.78 -14.96
C TYR A 156 6.15 3.43 -14.60
N LYS A 157 6.56 2.82 -13.47
CA LYS A 157 5.93 1.60 -12.97
C LYS A 157 4.49 1.82 -12.48
N MET A 158 4.12 3.07 -12.19
CA MET A 158 2.75 3.50 -11.83
C MET A 158 1.89 3.87 -13.06
N HIS A 159 2.31 3.52 -14.29
CA HIS A 159 1.50 3.79 -15.47
C HIS A 159 0.15 3.08 -15.40
N GLY A 160 -0.87 3.83 -15.60
CA GLY A 160 -2.28 3.49 -15.56
C GLY A 160 -3.09 4.69 -15.08
N SER A 161 -4.36 4.71 -15.43
CA SER A 161 -5.26 5.79 -14.99
C SER A 161 -5.71 5.50 -13.57
N GLU A 162 -5.25 6.28 -12.61
CA GLU A 162 -5.43 6.08 -11.16
C GLU A 162 -6.83 5.59 -10.74
N PRO A 163 -7.96 6.18 -11.21
CA PRO A 163 -9.28 5.73 -10.78
C PRO A 163 -9.66 4.30 -11.20
N TRP A 164 -8.94 3.69 -12.14
CA TRP A 164 -9.17 2.32 -12.62
C TRP A 164 -8.03 1.36 -12.27
N LEU A 165 -6.99 1.85 -11.55
CA LEU A 165 -5.78 1.10 -11.26
C LEU A 165 -6.07 0.00 -10.20
N PRO A 166 -5.71 -1.28 -10.45
CA PRO A 166 -5.99 -2.36 -9.51
C PRO A 166 -5.05 -2.36 -8.29
N PRO A 167 -5.43 -3.01 -7.16
CA PRO A 167 -4.69 -3.03 -5.91
C PRO A 167 -3.21 -3.41 -6.03
N GLU A 168 -2.90 -4.41 -6.84
CA GLU A 168 -1.54 -4.89 -7.08
C GLU A 168 -0.66 -3.84 -7.76
N ARG A 169 -1.23 -3.00 -8.62
CA ARG A 169 -0.47 -1.93 -9.30
C ARG A 169 -0.11 -0.80 -8.33
N TRP A 170 -0.97 -0.50 -7.37
CA TRP A 170 -0.66 0.40 -6.27
C TRP A 170 0.45 -0.13 -5.35
N ARG A 171 0.69 -1.45 -5.33
CA ARG A 171 1.83 -2.09 -4.63
C ARG A 171 3.05 -2.24 -5.51
N LEU A 172 3.05 -1.70 -6.74
CA LEU A 172 4.13 -1.86 -7.74
C LEU A 172 4.36 -3.31 -8.16
N GLU A 173 3.37 -4.17 -8.01
CA GLU A 173 3.41 -5.57 -8.44
C GLU A 173 3.14 -5.68 -9.95
N ARG A 174 3.52 -6.83 -10.53
CA ARG A 174 3.34 -7.09 -11.95
C ARG A 174 1.86 -7.15 -12.33
N ALA A 175 1.49 -6.44 -13.39
CA ALA A 175 0.16 -6.56 -14.00
C ALA A 175 -0.05 -7.93 -14.65
N THR A 176 -1.26 -8.45 -14.54
CA THR A 176 -1.72 -9.68 -15.18
C THR A 176 -3.08 -9.45 -15.83
N ILE A 177 -3.62 -10.43 -16.56
CA ILE A 177 -4.97 -10.36 -17.10
C ILE A 177 -6.03 -10.11 -16.01
N LYS A 178 -5.75 -10.53 -14.76
CA LYS A 178 -6.62 -10.25 -13.60
C LYS A 178 -6.61 -8.76 -13.21
N SER A 179 -5.54 -8.04 -13.54
CA SER A 179 -5.47 -6.58 -13.39
C SER A 179 -6.44 -5.89 -14.34
N ASP A 180 -6.47 -6.33 -15.61
CA ASP A 180 -7.40 -5.83 -16.61
C ASP A 180 -8.87 -6.15 -16.24
N VAL A 181 -9.11 -7.33 -15.67
CA VAL A 181 -10.43 -7.71 -15.15
C VAL A 181 -10.89 -6.77 -14.03
N TYR A 182 -10.01 -6.37 -13.13
CA TYR A 182 -10.35 -5.40 -12.10
C TYR A 182 -10.71 -4.04 -12.69
N SER A 183 -9.88 -3.52 -13.60
CA SER A 183 -10.13 -2.24 -14.28
C SER A 183 -11.46 -2.27 -15.06
N LEU A 184 -11.79 -3.39 -15.72
CA LEU A 184 -13.09 -3.60 -16.36
C LEU A 184 -14.23 -3.63 -15.33
N GLY A 185 -14.00 -4.18 -14.14
CA GLY A 185 -14.95 -4.14 -13.01
C GLY A 185 -15.24 -2.71 -12.54
N VAL A 186 -14.22 -1.86 -12.48
CA VAL A 186 -14.37 -0.41 -12.18
C VAL A 186 -15.19 0.29 -13.26
N VAL A 187 -14.90 0.00 -14.53
CA VAL A 187 -15.69 0.51 -15.67
C VAL A 187 -17.15 0.08 -15.55
N ALA A 188 -17.41 -1.20 -15.30
CA ALA A 188 -18.78 -1.71 -15.15
C ALA A 188 -19.53 -1.02 -14.00
N PHE A 189 -18.90 -0.85 -12.85
CA PHE A 189 -19.48 -0.10 -11.74
C PHE A 189 -19.82 1.33 -12.15
N GLN A 190 -18.90 2.01 -12.83
CA GLN A 190 -19.11 3.37 -13.30
C GLN A 190 -20.23 3.49 -14.33
N LEU A 191 -20.36 2.52 -15.22
CA LEU A 191 -21.47 2.50 -16.21
C LEU A 191 -22.83 2.37 -15.51
N LEU A 192 -22.95 1.47 -14.53
CA LEU A 192 -24.20 1.20 -13.82
C LEU A 192 -24.64 2.31 -12.87
N THR A 193 -23.68 3.04 -12.28
CA THR A 193 -23.97 4.06 -11.26
C THR A 193 -23.80 5.49 -11.75
N GLY A 194 -23.03 5.71 -12.81
CA GLY A 194 -22.56 7.02 -13.26
C GLY A 194 -21.38 7.56 -12.42
N GLN A 195 -20.91 6.82 -11.42
CA GLN A 195 -19.88 7.24 -10.50
C GLN A 195 -18.78 6.17 -10.36
N LEU A 196 -17.56 6.60 -10.04
CA LEU A 196 -16.48 5.67 -9.70
C LEU A 196 -16.74 4.98 -8.36
N PRO A 197 -16.33 3.71 -8.17
CA PRO A 197 -16.45 3.03 -6.87
C PRO A 197 -15.58 3.66 -5.79
N PHE A 198 -14.50 4.31 -6.20
CA PHE A 198 -13.55 4.97 -5.32
C PHE A 198 -13.21 6.35 -5.91
N SER A 199 -13.34 7.41 -5.11
CA SER A 199 -13.17 8.81 -5.57
C SER A 199 -12.66 9.75 -4.47
N GLY A 200 -12.16 9.19 -3.36
CA GLY A 200 -11.65 9.97 -2.24
C GLY A 200 -10.23 10.50 -2.45
N PRO A 201 -9.68 11.22 -1.48
CA PRO A 201 -8.35 11.82 -1.57
C PRO A 201 -7.21 10.77 -1.62
N ASP A 202 -7.41 9.58 -1.05
CA ASP A 202 -6.45 8.47 -1.10
C ASP A 202 -7.04 7.30 -1.91
N LEU A 203 -6.89 7.38 -3.24
CA LEU A 203 -7.30 6.33 -4.15
C LEU A 203 -6.53 5.03 -3.92
N SER A 204 -5.24 5.13 -3.59
CA SER A 204 -4.39 3.98 -3.30
C SER A 204 -4.95 3.15 -2.15
N GLU A 205 -5.26 3.80 -1.03
CA GLU A 205 -5.84 3.16 0.15
C GLU A 205 -7.21 2.55 -0.17
N GLN A 206 -8.07 3.30 -0.87
CA GLN A 206 -9.42 2.83 -1.22
C GLN A 206 -9.38 1.61 -2.15
N HIS A 207 -8.57 1.63 -3.20
CA HIS A 207 -8.43 0.50 -4.12
C HIS A 207 -7.87 -0.74 -3.42
N ARG A 208 -6.93 -0.58 -2.49
CA ARG A 208 -6.31 -1.69 -1.75
C ARG A 208 -7.21 -2.28 -0.67
N ASN A 209 -7.91 -1.42 0.09
CA ASN A 209 -8.43 -1.83 1.40
C ASN A 209 -9.93 -1.56 1.60
N SER A 210 -10.58 -0.71 0.77
CA SER A 210 -12.01 -0.43 0.94
C SER A 210 -12.88 -1.36 0.11
N ALA A 211 -14.00 -1.81 0.67
CA ALA A 211 -15.02 -2.49 -0.11
C ALA A 211 -15.66 -1.51 -1.12
N PRO A 212 -16.00 -1.95 -2.35
CA PRO A 212 -16.76 -1.11 -3.26
C PRO A 212 -18.15 -0.82 -2.67
N PRO A 213 -18.75 0.35 -2.95
CA PRO A 213 -20.12 0.65 -2.55
C PRO A 213 -21.12 -0.38 -3.09
N ALA A 214 -22.28 -0.48 -2.45
CA ALA A 214 -23.35 -1.36 -2.91
C ALA A 214 -23.88 -0.91 -4.29
N LEU A 215 -24.20 -1.88 -5.14
CA LEU A 215 -24.89 -1.66 -6.42
C LEU A 215 -26.41 -1.83 -6.18
N ASP A 216 -27.07 -0.73 -5.86
CA ASP A 216 -28.50 -0.73 -5.65
C ASP A 216 -29.27 -0.76 -6.97
N ASN A 217 -30.39 -1.48 -7.00
CA ASN A 217 -31.27 -1.61 -8.18
C ASN A 217 -30.57 -2.22 -9.42
N VAL A 218 -29.59 -3.09 -9.21
CA VAL A 218 -28.91 -3.87 -10.25
C VAL A 218 -29.27 -5.34 -10.10
N ALA A 219 -29.51 -6.04 -11.21
CA ALA A 219 -29.84 -7.46 -11.21
C ALA A 219 -28.79 -8.28 -10.42
N PRO A 220 -29.22 -9.22 -9.54
CA PRO A 220 -28.31 -9.91 -8.61
C PRO A 220 -27.11 -10.60 -9.27
N LEU A 221 -27.29 -11.16 -10.46
CA LEU A 221 -26.22 -11.83 -11.20
C LEU A 221 -25.17 -10.83 -11.72
N LEU A 222 -25.60 -9.69 -12.27
CA LEU A 222 -24.70 -8.65 -12.75
C LEU A 222 -23.98 -7.99 -11.57
N LYS A 223 -24.69 -7.70 -10.49
CA LYS A 223 -24.12 -7.22 -9.22
C LYS A 223 -23.01 -8.14 -8.71
N SER A 224 -23.32 -9.44 -8.58
CA SER A 224 -22.33 -10.45 -8.13
C SER A 224 -21.12 -10.55 -9.06
N LEU A 225 -21.34 -10.41 -10.38
CA LEU A 225 -20.24 -10.42 -11.35
C LEU A 225 -19.31 -9.22 -11.13
N VAL A 226 -19.85 -8.01 -11.11
CA VAL A 226 -19.06 -6.77 -10.93
C VAL A 226 -18.31 -6.79 -9.61
N GLN A 227 -18.95 -7.22 -8.50
CA GLN A 227 -18.29 -7.34 -7.21
C GLN A 227 -17.14 -8.35 -7.22
N SER A 228 -17.31 -9.49 -7.90
CA SER A 228 -16.22 -10.47 -8.03
C SER A 228 -15.04 -9.96 -8.88
N MET A 229 -15.30 -9.11 -9.87
CA MET A 229 -14.24 -8.47 -10.66
C MET A 229 -13.46 -7.45 -9.82
N LEU A 230 -14.11 -6.79 -8.85
CA LEU A 230 -13.51 -5.82 -7.93
C LEU A 230 -12.85 -6.44 -6.70
N ALA A 231 -12.71 -7.77 -6.63
CA ALA A 231 -12.01 -8.45 -5.54
C ALA A 231 -10.56 -7.94 -5.41
N LYS A 232 -10.10 -7.76 -4.15
CA LYS A 232 -8.77 -7.18 -3.88
C LYS A 232 -7.64 -8.14 -4.27
N SER A 233 -7.81 -9.44 -3.99
CA SER A 233 -6.88 -10.49 -4.45
C SER A 233 -7.13 -10.81 -5.92
N PRO A 234 -6.10 -10.78 -6.79
CA PRO A 234 -6.23 -11.15 -8.19
C PRO A 234 -6.80 -12.57 -8.40
N GLU A 235 -6.44 -13.51 -7.52
CA GLU A 235 -6.86 -14.93 -7.60
C GLU A 235 -8.37 -15.10 -7.37
N ALA A 236 -8.99 -14.19 -6.59
CA ALA A 236 -10.42 -14.21 -6.33
C ALA A 236 -11.27 -13.69 -7.51
N ARG A 237 -10.65 -13.01 -8.47
CA ARG A 237 -11.33 -12.45 -9.65
C ARG A 237 -11.62 -13.54 -10.67
N PRO A 238 -12.73 -13.46 -11.42
CA PRO A 238 -13.03 -14.40 -12.49
C PRO A 238 -12.00 -14.30 -13.63
N ASN A 239 -11.84 -15.38 -14.40
CA ASN A 239 -11.16 -15.32 -15.69
C ASN A 239 -12.09 -14.73 -16.76
N PRO A 240 -11.57 -14.19 -17.88
CA PRO A 240 -12.40 -13.65 -18.95
C PRO A 240 -13.46 -14.65 -19.49
N SER A 241 -13.13 -15.93 -19.62
CA SER A 241 -14.10 -16.98 -20.00
C SER A 241 -15.24 -17.09 -18.98
N GLN A 242 -14.93 -17.08 -17.70
CA GLN A 242 -15.93 -17.12 -16.62
C GLN A 242 -16.82 -15.86 -16.61
N ILE A 243 -16.28 -14.70 -16.99
CA ILE A 243 -17.07 -13.48 -17.18
C ILE A 243 -18.08 -13.69 -18.29
N LEU A 244 -17.64 -14.18 -19.47
CA LEU A 244 -18.52 -14.46 -20.62
C LEU A 244 -19.62 -15.45 -20.27
N ASP A 245 -19.31 -16.54 -19.57
CA ASP A 245 -20.29 -17.53 -19.12
C ASP A 245 -21.35 -16.90 -18.21
N ARG A 246 -20.93 -16.08 -17.24
CA ARG A 246 -21.84 -15.40 -16.31
C ARG A 246 -22.69 -14.34 -17.00
N LEU A 247 -22.15 -13.61 -17.99
CA LEU A 247 -22.90 -12.66 -18.82
C LEU A 247 -23.98 -13.38 -19.64
N ASN A 248 -23.70 -14.57 -20.17
CA ASN A 248 -24.69 -15.39 -20.91
C ASN A 248 -25.82 -15.86 -20.01
N VAL A 249 -25.56 -16.09 -18.72
CA VAL A 249 -26.60 -16.44 -17.74
C VAL A 249 -27.40 -15.21 -17.33
N ALA A 250 -26.73 -14.08 -17.08
CA ALA A 250 -27.36 -12.82 -16.66
C ALA A 250 -28.29 -12.23 -17.73
N ALA A 251 -28.01 -12.43 -19.00
CA ALA A 251 -28.83 -11.97 -20.12
C ALA A 251 -30.15 -12.82 -20.30
N LYS A 252 -30.28 -13.94 -19.59
CA LYS A 252 -31.49 -14.79 -19.70
C LYS A 252 -32.56 -14.34 -18.71
N PRO A 253 -33.83 -14.26 -19.10
CA PRO A 253 -34.92 -13.94 -18.18
C PRO A 253 -35.02 -15.00 -17.09
N VAL A 254 -35.16 -14.58 -15.85
CA VAL A 254 -35.37 -15.49 -14.71
C VAL A 254 -36.76 -16.10 -14.77
N ARG A 255 -36.84 -17.43 -14.90
CA ARG A 255 -38.10 -18.14 -15.17
C ARG A 255 -38.84 -18.61 -13.92
N SER A 256 -38.25 -18.49 -12.72
CA SER A 256 -38.93 -18.91 -11.49
C SER A 256 -38.56 -18.04 -10.28
N ALA A 257 -39.51 -17.88 -9.34
CA ALA A 257 -39.28 -17.16 -8.10
C ALA A 257 -38.16 -17.79 -7.23
N ALA A 258 -38.04 -19.13 -7.27
CA ALA A 258 -36.94 -19.83 -6.56
C ALA A 258 -35.56 -19.47 -7.10
N MET A 259 -35.42 -19.36 -8.42
CA MET A 259 -34.17 -18.92 -9.05
C MET A 259 -33.87 -17.47 -8.71
N SER A 260 -34.87 -16.58 -8.69
CA SER A 260 -34.68 -15.17 -8.24
C SER A 260 -34.14 -15.12 -6.81
N SER A 261 -34.73 -15.90 -5.89
CA SER A 261 -34.26 -15.95 -4.50
C SER A 261 -32.82 -16.47 -4.37
N LEU A 262 -32.46 -17.50 -5.15
CA LEU A 262 -31.09 -18.03 -5.17
C LEU A 262 -30.10 -17.00 -5.72
N TYR A 263 -30.45 -16.24 -6.75
CA TYR A 263 -29.61 -15.20 -7.31
C TYR A 263 -29.43 -14.02 -6.33
N GLN A 264 -30.50 -13.68 -5.60
CA GLN A 264 -30.40 -12.67 -4.54
C GLN A 264 -29.43 -13.13 -3.44
N LEU A 265 -29.56 -14.36 -2.95
CA LEU A 265 -28.64 -14.94 -1.96
C LEU A 265 -27.18 -14.97 -2.47
N ALA A 266 -26.97 -15.26 -3.75
CA ALA A 266 -25.64 -15.24 -4.36
C ALA A 266 -25.07 -13.81 -4.40
N GLY A 267 -25.88 -12.79 -4.67
CA GLY A 267 -25.50 -11.38 -4.60
C GLY A 267 -25.08 -10.97 -3.20
N GLU A 268 -25.88 -11.28 -2.18
CA GLU A 268 -25.56 -11.00 -0.77
C GLU A 268 -24.30 -11.74 -0.29
N ALA A 269 -24.10 -12.99 -0.73
CA ALA A 269 -22.88 -13.74 -0.43
C ALA A 269 -21.63 -13.09 -1.05
N SER A 270 -21.75 -12.56 -2.28
CA SER A 270 -20.66 -11.84 -2.95
C SER A 270 -20.32 -10.55 -2.23
N GLU A 271 -21.29 -9.79 -1.74
CA GLU A 271 -21.07 -8.58 -0.94
C GLU A 271 -20.33 -8.89 0.36
N ARG A 272 -20.79 -9.90 1.11
CA ARG A 272 -20.09 -10.34 2.32
C ARG A 272 -18.65 -10.76 2.05
N LYS A 273 -18.43 -11.48 0.96
CA LYS A 273 -17.08 -11.89 0.55
C LYS A 273 -16.21 -10.68 0.20
N ALA A 274 -16.72 -9.72 -0.58
CA ALA A 274 -15.98 -8.52 -0.94
C ALA A 274 -15.59 -7.69 0.30
N ALA A 275 -16.50 -7.57 1.27
CA ALA A 275 -16.20 -6.90 2.54
C ALA A 275 -15.14 -7.65 3.36
N ALA A 276 -15.20 -8.99 3.41
CA ALA A 276 -14.19 -9.81 4.09
C ALA A 276 -12.81 -9.71 3.41
N ASP A 277 -12.76 -9.76 2.08
CA ASP A 277 -11.51 -9.61 1.31
C ASP A 277 -10.87 -8.22 1.54
N ALA A 278 -11.69 -7.15 1.56
CA ALA A 278 -11.22 -5.81 1.85
C ALA A 278 -10.66 -5.70 3.28
N ALA A 279 -11.34 -6.28 4.28
CA ALA A 279 -10.88 -6.30 5.67
C ALA A 279 -9.57 -7.09 5.81
N ALA A 280 -9.44 -8.24 5.13
CA ALA A 280 -8.23 -9.04 5.13
C ALA A 280 -7.05 -8.27 4.49
N SER A 281 -7.30 -7.58 3.36
CA SER A 281 -6.29 -6.74 2.70
C SER A 281 -5.84 -5.59 3.59
N ALA A 282 -6.76 -4.91 4.27
CA ALA A 282 -6.45 -3.84 5.21
C ALA A 282 -5.61 -4.35 6.40
N ALA A 283 -5.96 -5.52 6.95
CA ALA A 283 -5.18 -6.14 8.02
C ALA A 283 -3.77 -6.51 7.57
N GLN A 284 -3.61 -7.04 6.35
CA GLN A 284 -2.31 -7.36 5.79
C GLN A 284 -1.46 -6.10 5.58
N THR A 285 -2.04 -5.03 5.02
CA THR A 285 -1.35 -3.75 4.82
C THR A 285 -0.83 -3.17 6.14
N LYS A 286 -1.65 -3.22 7.22
CA LYS A 286 -1.22 -2.78 8.56
C LYS A 286 -0.05 -3.62 9.10
N ARG A 287 -0.07 -4.95 8.89
CA ARG A 287 1.03 -5.83 9.29
C ARG A 287 2.32 -5.51 8.54
N ASP A 288 2.23 -5.28 7.23
CA ASP A 288 3.39 -4.95 6.40
C ASP A 288 3.98 -3.58 6.77
N GLN A 289 3.14 -2.56 7.01
CA GLN A 289 3.57 -1.25 7.51
C GLN A 289 4.29 -1.37 8.86
N ARG A 290 3.70 -2.14 9.79
CA ARG A 290 4.30 -2.36 11.11
C ARG A 290 5.65 -3.08 11.01
N ARG A 291 5.78 -4.07 10.13
CA ARG A 291 7.05 -4.76 9.88
C ARG A 291 8.12 -3.79 9.35
N MET A 292 7.78 -2.94 8.39
CA MET A 292 8.71 -1.93 7.87
C MET A 292 9.15 -0.92 8.95
N LEU A 293 8.23 -0.51 9.82
CA LEU A 293 8.56 0.34 10.99
C LEU A 293 9.53 -0.37 11.93
N ALA A 294 9.30 -1.65 12.21
CA ALA A 294 10.19 -2.45 13.06
C ALA A 294 11.59 -2.60 12.44
N GLU A 295 11.66 -2.91 11.14
CA GLU A 295 12.95 -3.02 10.43
C GLU A 295 13.71 -1.68 10.45
N SER A 296 13.03 -0.56 10.23
CA SER A 296 13.63 0.78 10.31
C SER A 296 14.11 1.11 11.72
N ALA A 297 13.31 0.80 12.75
CA ALA A 297 13.67 1.01 14.13
C ALA A 297 14.93 0.22 14.52
N LEU A 298 14.99 -1.05 14.14
CA LEU A 298 16.14 -1.91 14.43
C LEU A 298 17.42 -1.44 13.73
N MET A 299 17.31 -0.85 12.53
CA MET A 299 18.45 -0.24 11.84
C MET A 299 18.96 1.04 12.54
N MET A 300 18.08 1.81 13.20
CA MET A 300 18.45 3.02 13.96
C MET A 300 18.93 2.73 15.38
N ALA A 301 18.60 1.56 15.95
CA ALA A 301 18.93 1.22 17.34
C ALA A 301 20.45 1.31 17.68
N PRO A 302 21.38 0.96 16.79
CA PRO A 302 22.81 1.16 17.05
C PRO A 302 23.19 2.59 17.42
N GLU A 303 22.54 3.61 16.84
CA GLU A 303 22.81 5.03 17.14
C GLU A 303 22.64 5.37 18.62
N LEU A 304 21.74 4.65 19.32
CA LEU A 304 21.49 4.83 20.74
C LEU A 304 22.51 4.12 21.64
N PHE A 305 22.96 2.94 21.23
CA PHE A 305 23.72 2.04 22.12
C PHE A 305 25.22 1.99 21.78
N ASP A 306 25.60 2.14 20.52
CA ASP A 306 27.01 2.05 20.11
C ASP A 306 27.90 3.07 20.80
N PRO A 307 27.49 4.31 21.08
CA PRO A 307 28.32 5.24 21.86
C PRO A 307 28.63 4.73 23.29
N ILE A 308 27.66 4.09 23.96
CA ILE A 308 27.87 3.47 25.28
C ILE A 308 28.83 2.29 25.16
N VAL A 309 28.60 1.44 24.14
CA VAL A 309 29.42 0.24 23.87
C VAL A 309 30.88 0.64 23.60
N GLU A 310 31.10 1.65 22.76
CA GLU A 310 32.44 2.15 22.41
C GLU A 310 33.15 2.74 23.64
N ALA A 311 32.45 3.61 24.37
CA ALA A 311 33.00 4.25 25.56
C ALA A 311 33.43 3.23 26.64
N LEU A 312 32.54 2.24 26.91
CA LEU A 312 32.84 1.22 27.91
C LEU A 312 33.89 0.21 27.43
N SER A 313 33.90 -0.15 26.16
CA SER A 313 34.89 -1.09 25.61
C SER A 313 36.30 -0.53 25.59
N ALA A 314 36.46 0.80 25.58
CA ALA A 314 37.77 1.48 25.63
C ALA A 314 38.40 1.46 27.04
N ILE A 315 37.68 1.11 28.09
CA ILE A 315 38.15 1.15 29.47
C ILE A 315 39.11 -0.04 29.73
N PRO A 316 40.36 0.18 30.16
CA PRO A 316 41.28 -0.89 30.51
C PRO A 316 40.72 -1.76 31.65
N GLY A 317 40.71 -3.09 31.47
CA GLY A 317 40.20 -4.04 32.47
C GLY A 317 38.69 -4.30 32.38
N MET A 318 37.99 -3.64 31.47
CA MET A 318 36.58 -3.97 31.21
C MET A 318 36.42 -5.41 30.69
N ARG A 319 35.50 -6.14 31.27
CA ARG A 319 35.08 -7.45 30.77
C ARG A 319 33.82 -7.26 29.95
N VAL A 320 33.87 -7.67 28.69
CA VAL A 320 32.72 -7.58 27.77
C VAL A 320 32.28 -8.98 27.37
N GLN A 321 31.03 -9.31 27.61
CA GLN A 321 30.41 -10.55 27.15
C GLN A 321 29.30 -10.20 26.16
N THR A 322 29.29 -10.85 25.00
CA THR A 322 28.29 -10.63 23.96
C THR A 322 27.62 -11.96 23.62
N ASN A 323 26.30 -11.97 23.62
CA ASN A 323 25.50 -13.05 23.09
C ASN A 323 24.49 -12.53 22.04
N SER A 324 23.66 -13.40 21.50
CA SER A 324 22.70 -13.02 20.45
C SER A 324 21.61 -12.03 20.92
N ARG A 325 21.46 -11.79 22.23
CA ARG A 325 20.40 -10.96 22.79
C ARG A 325 20.90 -9.77 23.58
N ALA A 326 22.14 -9.80 24.08
CA ALA A 326 22.65 -8.77 24.97
C ALA A 326 24.14 -8.58 24.85
N LYS A 327 24.60 -7.36 25.16
CA LYS A 327 25.98 -7.03 25.51
C LYS A 327 26.05 -6.72 27.00
N GLU A 328 26.99 -7.34 27.69
CA GLU A 328 27.19 -7.21 29.14
C GLU A 328 28.61 -6.68 29.42
N PHE A 329 28.69 -5.64 30.23
CA PHE A 329 29.92 -4.94 30.61
C PHE A 329 30.08 -5.08 32.12
N SER A 330 31.19 -5.71 32.56
CA SER A 330 31.49 -5.86 33.97
C SER A 330 32.84 -5.21 34.32
N PHE A 331 32.83 -4.35 35.34
CA PHE A 331 34.01 -3.69 35.85
C PHE A 331 33.84 -3.43 37.33
N GLU A 332 34.86 -3.85 38.15
CA GLU A 332 34.81 -3.80 39.61
C GLU A 332 33.47 -4.42 40.13
N SER A 333 32.69 -3.66 40.89
CA SER A 333 31.40 -4.04 41.40
C SER A 333 30.22 -3.72 40.45
N ALA A 334 30.43 -3.20 39.28
CA ALA A 334 29.35 -2.83 38.34
C ALA A 334 29.14 -3.88 37.26
N ASN A 335 27.88 -4.04 36.90
CA ASN A 335 27.44 -4.77 35.71
C ASN A 335 26.42 -3.94 34.94
N LEU A 336 26.68 -3.66 33.64
CA LEU A 336 25.74 -3.02 32.76
C LEU A 336 25.36 -3.97 31.64
N VAL A 337 24.05 -4.10 31.40
CA VAL A 337 23.51 -4.97 30.35
C VAL A 337 22.66 -4.15 29.40
N ILE A 338 22.97 -4.26 28.11
CA ILE A 338 22.17 -3.71 27.00
C ILE A 338 21.53 -4.91 26.28
N GLU A 339 20.24 -5.05 26.37
CA GLU A 339 19.49 -6.04 25.57
C GLU A 339 19.15 -5.44 24.20
N ALA A 340 19.53 -6.17 23.15
CA ALA A 340 19.23 -5.79 21.79
C ALA A 340 17.72 -5.62 21.59
N PRO A 341 17.27 -4.53 20.98
CA PRO A 341 15.86 -4.35 20.68
C PRO A 341 15.33 -5.45 19.77
N ILE A 342 14.08 -5.82 20.02
CA ILE A 342 13.34 -6.81 19.23
C ILE A 342 11.98 -6.23 18.82
N ALA A 343 11.49 -6.63 17.65
CA ALA A 343 10.13 -6.34 17.23
C ALA A 343 9.13 -7.08 18.14
N VAL A 344 8.00 -6.43 18.43
CA VAL A 344 6.93 -6.99 19.26
C VAL A 344 5.58 -6.85 18.55
N ASP A 345 4.64 -7.73 18.89
CA ASP A 345 3.28 -7.63 18.38
C ASP A 345 2.54 -6.44 19.00
N ALA A 346 1.55 -5.93 18.26
CA ALA A 346 0.69 -4.85 18.75
C ALA A 346 -0.10 -5.32 20.00
N ASN A 347 -0.13 -4.48 21.03
CA ASN A 347 -0.96 -4.69 22.20
C ASN A 347 -2.10 -3.66 22.26
N PRO A 348 -3.34 -4.02 21.91
CA PRO A 348 -4.46 -3.07 21.89
C PRO A 348 -4.89 -2.59 23.29
N ALA A 349 -4.34 -3.18 24.35
CA ALA A 349 -4.66 -2.81 25.72
C ALA A 349 -3.84 -1.63 26.25
N ILE A 350 -2.82 -1.18 25.50
CA ILE A 350 -2.05 0.05 25.81
C ILE A 350 -2.47 1.18 24.88
N PRO A 351 -2.36 2.46 25.35
CA PRO A 351 -2.95 3.60 24.64
C PRO A 351 -2.21 4.04 23.37
N PHE A 352 -1.08 3.43 23.04
CA PHE A 352 -0.26 3.76 21.89
C PHE A 352 0.42 2.49 21.32
N ASP A 353 0.92 2.56 20.10
CA ASP A 353 1.52 1.41 19.44
C ASP A 353 3.02 1.30 19.76
N VAL A 354 3.44 0.16 20.34
CA VAL A 354 4.86 -0.18 20.58
C VAL A 354 5.30 -1.20 19.53
N VAL A 355 6.26 -0.81 18.70
CA VAL A 355 6.73 -1.62 17.57
C VAL A 355 7.96 -2.45 17.92
N CYS A 356 8.92 -1.85 18.67
CA CYS A 356 10.12 -2.54 19.15
C CYS A 356 10.35 -2.27 20.64
N THR A 357 10.97 -3.24 21.33
CA THR A 357 11.35 -3.10 22.74
C THR A 357 12.79 -3.56 22.95
N GLY A 358 13.53 -2.81 23.74
CA GLY A 358 14.84 -3.14 24.27
C GLY A 358 14.92 -2.83 25.76
N ARG A 359 16.06 -3.12 26.38
CA ARG A 359 16.30 -2.86 27.79
C ARG A 359 17.76 -2.44 28.01
N ILE A 360 17.96 -1.52 28.94
CA ILE A 360 19.27 -1.21 29.52
C ILE A 360 19.19 -1.29 31.03
N SER A 361 20.20 -1.86 31.68
CA SER A 361 20.24 -1.99 33.13
C SER A 361 21.65 -1.85 33.68
N VAL A 362 21.75 -1.33 34.90
CA VAL A 362 22.99 -1.26 35.68
C VAL A 362 22.76 -1.83 37.06
N GLU A 363 23.69 -2.63 37.52
CA GLU A 363 23.60 -3.33 38.80
C GLU A 363 24.96 -3.35 39.53
N MET A 364 24.93 -3.20 40.86
CA MET A 364 26.06 -3.44 41.76
C MET A 364 26.13 -4.92 42.18
N THR A 365 27.19 -5.61 41.86
CA THR A 365 27.29 -7.08 41.97
C THR A 365 27.47 -7.63 43.39
N GLY A 366 27.97 -6.87 44.32
CA GLY A 366 28.24 -7.29 45.71
C GLY A 366 27.05 -7.23 46.67
N VAL A 367 25.93 -6.71 46.22
CA VAL A 367 24.76 -6.40 47.06
C VAL A 367 23.81 -7.61 47.15
N ARG A 368 23.62 -8.20 48.35
CA ARG A 368 22.65 -9.27 48.59
C ARG A 368 21.45 -8.73 49.35
N ASP A 369 20.26 -9.21 48.97
CA ASP A 369 18.94 -8.92 49.62
C ASP A 369 18.57 -7.45 49.79
N ARG A 370 19.09 -6.56 48.91
CA ARG A 370 18.80 -5.13 48.88
C ARG A 370 18.63 -4.68 47.44
N TRP A 371 18.15 -3.45 47.32
CA TRP A 371 18.21 -2.70 46.04
C TRP A 371 19.66 -2.70 45.54
N ALA A 372 19.85 -3.12 44.30
CA ALA A 372 21.18 -3.29 43.72
C ALA A 372 21.39 -2.45 42.46
N GLY A 373 20.34 -1.83 41.90
CA GLY A 373 20.47 -1.09 40.68
C GLY A 373 19.13 -0.69 40.04
N ARG A 374 19.17 -0.47 38.76
CA ARG A 374 18.00 -0.03 37.99
C ARG A 374 18.00 -0.58 36.58
N SER A 375 16.82 -0.67 35.98
CA SER A 375 16.67 -1.01 34.55
C SER A 375 15.57 -0.20 33.91
N HIS A 376 15.80 0.23 32.67
CA HIS A 376 14.85 0.99 31.89
C HIS A 376 14.47 0.25 30.60
N SER A 377 13.22 0.43 30.20
CA SER A 377 12.70 0.01 28.90
C SER A 377 13.06 1.03 27.85
N ILE A 378 13.46 0.56 26.69
CA ILE A 378 13.72 1.37 25.51
C ILE A 378 12.74 0.93 24.44
N TRP A 379 11.71 1.73 24.16
CA TRP A 379 10.62 1.38 23.28
C TRP A 379 10.58 2.27 22.04
N TYR A 380 10.41 1.67 20.87
CA TYR A 380 10.09 2.39 19.65
C TYR A 380 8.57 2.40 19.50
N CYS A 381 7.98 3.57 19.67
CA CYS A 381 6.53 3.71 19.78
C CYS A 381 6.08 5.13 19.39
N ASP A 382 4.76 5.30 19.24
CA ASP A 382 4.11 6.59 19.01
C ASP A 382 3.46 7.14 20.30
N ALA A 383 4.22 7.13 21.40
CA ALA A 383 3.71 7.43 22.72
C ALA A 383 3.15 8.84 22.87
N GLN A 384 3.66 9.85 22.17
CA GLN A 384 3.22 11.25 22.28
C GLN A 384 2.17 11.61 21.23
N ASN A 385 2.48 11.39 19.97
CA ASN A 385 1.60 11.71 18.84
C ASN A 385 1.32 10.45 18.01
N GLU A 386 0.06 10.23 17.66
CA GLU A 386 -0.34 9.08 16.84
C GLU A 386 0.37 9.08 15.49
N GLY A 387 1.00 7.95 15.15
CA GLY A 387 1.73 7.77 13.90
C GLY A 387 3.14 8.38 13.88
N GLU A 388 3.56 9.08 14.92
CA GLU A 388 4.91 9.62 15.04
C GLU A 388 5.77 8.73 15.94
N TYR A 389 6.61 7.89 15.34
CA TYR A 389 7.39 6.88 16.05
C TYR A 389 8.79 7.36 16.35
N TYR A 390 9.18 7.25 17.63
CA TYR A 390 10.52 7.53 18.13
C TYR A 390 10.95 6.46 19.14
N TRP A 391 12.25 6.39 19.43
CA TRP A 391 12.73 5.66 20.59
C TRP A 391 12.46 6.46 21.86
N TYR A 392 11.89 5.80 22.86
CA TYR A 392 11.60 6.37 24.17
C TYR A 392 12.28 5.56 25.27
N GLU A 393 12.84 6.27 26.25
CA GLU A 393 13.23 5.69 27.53
C GLU A 393 12.08 5.82 28.51
N THR A 394 11.76 4.74 29.25
CA THR A 394 10.78 4.72 30.33
C THR A 394 11.13 3.64 31.34
N ALA A 395 10.59 3.73 32.55
CA ALA A 395 10.74 2.73 33.59
C ALA A 395 9.55 2.68 34.52
N PHE A 396 9.42 1.61 35.29
CA PHE A 396 8.27 1.28 36.12
C PHE A 396 8.68 1.02 37.56
N HIS A 397 7.74 1.12 38.50
CA HIS A 397 7.89 0.70 39.88
C HIS A 397 6.60 0.05 40.40
N ASN A 398 6.75 -0.74 41.49
CA ASN A 398 5.62 -1.36 42.16
C ASN A 398 5.52 -0.82 43.57
N LEU A 399 4.39 -0.23 43.93
CA LEU A 399 4.17 0.40 45.24
C LEU A 399 4.20 -0.59 46.42
N ARG A 400 4.09 -1.90 46.17
CA ARG A 400 4.02 -2.96 47.19
C ARG A 400 5.20 -3.90 47.20
N ALA A 401 6.03 -3.89 46.17
CA ALA A 401 7.15 -4.82 46.04
C ALA A 401 8.49 -4.09 46.20
N ASN A 402 9.39 -4.65 46.96
CA ASN A 402 10.80 -4.27 46.93
C ASN A 402 11.49 -5.04 45.82
N SER A 403 11.74 -4.38 44.70
CA SER A 403 12.49 -4.98 43.59
C SER A 403 14.00 -4.78 43.80
N ARG A 404 14.80 -5.78 43.36
CA ARG A 404 16.27 -5.68 43.36
C ARG A 404 16.76 -4.56 42.44
N LEU A 405 16.10 -4.41 41.29
CA LEU A 405 16.26 -3.29 40.38
C LEU A 405 15.02 -2.39 40.48
N GLU A 406 15.21 -1.12 40.80
CA GLU A 406 14.11 -0.16 40.93
C GLU A 406 14.64 1.25 40.61
N PRO A 407 14.08 1.96 39.64
CA PRO A 407 12.97 1.53 38.78
C PRO A 407 13.36 0.36 37.86
N TYR A 408 12.39 -0.33 37.32
CA TYR A 408 12.64 -1.50 36.48
C TYR A 408 11.99 -1.41 35.11
N SER A 409 12.58 -2.13 34.14
CA SER A 409 12.05 -2.27 32.81
C SER A 409 10.85 -3.22 32.75
N ARG A 410 9.94 -2.94 31.80
CA ARG A 410 8.80 -3.83 31.49
C ARG A 410 8.76 -4.13 29.98
N ALA A 411 8.26 -5.32 29.67
CA ALA A 411 7.85 -5.61 28.30
C ALA A 411 6.61 -4.77 27.94
N ALA A 412 6.44 -4.43 26.68
CA ALA A 412 5.26 -3.71 26.19
C ALA A 412 3.98 -4.55 26.24
N SER A 413 4.11 -5.86 26.46
CA SER A 413 3.00 -6.80 26.65
C SER A 413 2.89 -7.22 28.11
N GLY A 414 1.66 -7.42 28.58
CA GLY A 414 1.38 -7.92 29.91
C GLY A 414 0.52 -6.99 30.75
N ARG A 415 -0.29 -7.60 31.61
CA ARG A 415 -1.30 -6.93 32.44
C ARG A 415 -0.72 -5.82 33.32
N ASP A 416 0.48 -6.03 33.85
CA ASP A 416 1.14 -5.06 34.73
C ASP A 416 1.50 -3.76 33.98
N THR A 417 1.97 -3.89 32.76
CA THR A 417 2.26 -2.73 31.88
C THR A 417 0.98 -2.01 31.51
N GLU A 418 -0.07 -2.75 31.17
CA GLU A 418 -1.41 -2.18 30.91
C GLU A 418 -1.93 -1.40 32.10
N MET A 419 -1.79 -1.95 33.32
CA MET A 419 -2.19 -1.27 34.56
C MET A 419 -1.36 0.00 34.82
N ALA A 420 -0.05 -0.05 34.58
CA ALA A 420 0.82 1.09 34.83
C ALA A 420 0.55 2.28 33.88
N LEU A 421 0.09 1.99 32.67
CA LEU A 421 -0.22 3.02 31.66
C LEU A 421 -1.65 3.58 31.78
N GLN A 422 -2.51 2.94 32.58
CA GLN A 422 -3.82 3.50 32.93
C GLN A 422 -3.64 4.69 33.88
N ARG A 423 -4.38 5.78 33.68
CA ARG A 423 -4.32 7.00 34.56
C ARG A 423 -5.05 6.79 35.89
N VAL A 424 -5.12 5.58 36.39
CA VAL A 424 -5.72 5.22 37.66
C VAL A 424 -4.62 4.70 38.59
N MET A 425 -4.72 4.97 39.88
CA MET A 425 -3.75 4.48 40.87
C MET A 425 -3.81 2.96 40.96
N HIS A 426 -2.79 2.33 40.42
CA HIS A 426 -2.53 0.89 40.52
C HIS A 426 -1.27 0.62 41.32
N THR A 427 -1.03 -0.64 41.65
CA THR A 427 0.22 -1.07 42.31
C THR A 427 1.43 -0.91 41.40
N GLU A 428 1.26 -1.09 40.11
CA GLU A 428 2.25 -0.80 39.08
C GLU A 428 2.07 0.62 38.58
N GLN A 429 3.16 1.37 38.49
CA GLN A 429 3.18 2.77 38.09
C GLN A 429 4.35 3.06 37.17
N VAL A 430 4.23 4.09 36.32
CA VAL A 430 5.36 4.63 35.58
C VAL A 430 6.26 5.40 36.55
N ALA A 431 7.53 5.00 36.63
CA ALA A 431 8.55 5.59 37.47
C ALA A 431 9.36 6.67 36.76
N VAL A 432 9.57 6.51 35.46
CA VAL A 432 10.25 7.46 34.58
C VAL A 432 9.32 7.69 33.40
N GLY A 433 8.93 8.93 33.17
CA GLY A 433 8.06 9.33 32.05
C GLY A 433 8.70 9.02 30.70
N PHE A 434 7.87 8.94 29.65
CA PHE A 434 8.34 8.68 28.30
C PHE A 434 9.16 9.84 27.75
N THR A 435 10.48 9.65 27.70
CA THR A 435 11.43 10.63 27.17
C THR A 435 11.85 10.21 25.78
N ALA A 436 11.55 11.02 24.77
CA ALA A 436 11.95 10.75 23.40
C ALA A 436 13.47 10.89 23.26
N LEU A 437 14.12 9.89 22.69
CA LEU A 437 15.57 9.85 22.44
C LEU A 437 15.85 10.41 21.04
N VAL A 438 15.88 11.74 20.91
CA VAL A 438 16.11 12.46 19.66
C VAL A 438 17.07 13.63 19.88
N GLY A 439 17.98 13.86 18.95
CA GLY A 439 18.96 14.96 19.04
C GLY A 439 19.78 14.91 20.32
N GLU A 440 19.89 16.04 21.03
CA GLU A 440 20.64 16.18 22.29
C GLU A 440 20.22 15.19 23.39
N ALA A 441 18.96 14.73 23.38
CA ALA A 441 18.49 13.75 24.36
C ALA A 441 19.15 12.36 24.23
N VAL A 442 19.72 12.04 23.07
CA VAL A 442 20.53 10.82 22.89
C VAL A 442 21.86 10.95 23.62
N ASP A 443 22.53 12.09 23.49
CA ASP A 443 23.81 12.35 24.17
C ASP A 443 23.62 12.34 25.69
N GLU A 444 22.56 12.99 26.19
CA GLU A 444 22.19 12.97 27.61
C GLU A 444 21.88 11.55 28.10
N PHE A 445 21.22 10.74 27.29
CA PHE A 445 20.97 9.33 27.60
C PHE A 445 22.27 8.53 27.72
N VAL A 446 23.18 8.68 26.79
CA VAL A 446 24.50 8.02 26.77
C VAL A 446 25.32 8.40 28.01
N GLU A 447 25.50 9.71 28.25
CA GLU A 447 26.24 10.21 29.40
C GLU A 447 25.64 9.72 30.72
N ARG A 448 24.34 9.77 30.89
CA ARG A 448 23.64 9.32 32.07
C ARG A 448 23.85 7.84 32.39
N TRP A 449 23.89 6.96 31.36
CA TRP A 449 24.09 5.52 31.58
C TRP A 449 25.56 5.22 31.85
N ILE A 450 26.51 5.92 31.24
CA ILE A 450 27.94 5.81 31.54
C ILE A 450 28.20 6.28 32.99
N ASP A 451 27.64 7.43 33.40
CA ASP A 451 27.78 7.92 34.78
C ASP A 451 27.19 6.96 35.82
N ARG A 452 26.02 6.42 35.59
CA ARG A 452 25.40 5.38 36.45
C ARG A 452 26.27 4.14 36.57
N PHE A 453 26.90 3.71 35.48
CA PHE A 453 27.83 2.59 35.50
C PHE A 453 29.11 2.94 36.33
N ALA A 454 29.66 4.14 36.16
CA ALA A 454 30.78 4.59 36.93
C ALA A 454 30.49 4.72 38.44
N GLN A 455 29.28 5.16 38.79
CA GLN A 455 28.80 5.21 40.19
C GLN A 455 28.65 3.78 40.76
N ALA A 456 28.08 2.83 39.99
CA ALA A 456 27.95 1.44 40.39
C ALA A 456 29.31 0.78 40.62
N ALA A 457 30.31 1.09 39.76
CA ALA A 457 31.68 0.55 39.94
C ALA A 457 32.35 1.02 41.20
N ARG A 458 31.91 2.14 41.78
CA ARG A 458 32.38 2.70 43.05
C ARG A 458 31.52 2.33 44.25
N ASP A 459 30.51 1.47 44.08
CA ASP A 459 29.48 1.16 45.08
C ASP A 459 28.69 2.42 45.54
N GLN A 460 28.56 3.42 44.67
CA GLN A 460 27.96 4.74 44.96
C GLN A 460 26.72 5.04 44.14
N LEU A 461 26.17 4.02 43.43
CA LEU A 461 24.97 4.23 42.66
C LEU A 461 23.81 4.62 43.62
N PRO A 462 23.18 5.80 43.43
CA PRO A 462 22.16 6.26 44.34
C PRO A 462 20.84 5.51 44.09
N ARG A 463 20.20 5.04 45.18
CA ARG A 463 18.81 4.59 45.09
C ARG A 463 17.89 5.80 44.92
N PRO A 464 16.92 5.75 44.00
CA PRO A 464 15.91 6.81 43.91
C PRO A 464 15.20 7.03 45.25
N MET A 465 15.21 8.29 45.73
CA MET A 465 14.58 8.62 47.02
C MET A 465 13.07 8.74 46.91
N VAL A 466 12.59 9.10 45.74
CA VAL A 466 11.19 9.27 45.41
C VAL A 466 10.90 8.75 44.01
N LEU A 467 9.82 8.02 43.83
CA LEU A 467 9.28 7.62 42.52
C LEU A 467 7.86 8.16 42.38
N PRO A 468 7.47 8.69 41.22
CA PRO A 468 8.25 8.77 39.96
C PRO A 468 9.39 9.80 40.01
N GLU A 469 10.45 9.53 39.23
CA GLU A 469 11.54 10.48 39.01
C GLU A 469 11.09 11.56 38.02
N GLY A 470 10.62 12.70 38.50
CA GLY A 470 10.13 13.79 37.68
C GLY A 470 8.64 13.69 37.30
N THR A 471 8.22 14.49 36.35
CA THR A 471 6.81 14.54 35.88
C THR A 471 6.58 13.43 34.88
N VAL A 472 5.63 12.53 35.19
CA VAL A 472 5.22 11.44 34.28
C VAL A 472 3.90 11.75 33.56
N GLN A 473 3.04 12.61 34.15
CA GLN A 473 1.77 12.96 33.54
C GLN A 473 1.96 13.74 32.23
N GLY A 474 1.27 13.31 31.18
CA GLY A 474 1.35 13.94 29.87
C GLY A 474 2.56 13.55 29.02
N THR A 475 3.39 12.60 29.49
CA THR A 475 4.52 12.10 28.68
C THR A 475 4.09 11.03 27.67
N TRP A 476 2.86 10.55 27.76
CA TRP A 476 2.26 9.69 26.74
C TRP A 476 0.79 10.08 26.50
N ARG A 477 0.27 9.74 25.32
CA ARG A 477 -1.13 9.93 24.93
C ARG A 477 -2.05 8.87 25.55
N ASN A 478 -3.34 9.20 25.58
CA ASN A 478 -4.39 8.28 26.07
C ASN A 478 -4.96 7.45 24.94
#